data_1e8e0fecd3b7108b7856474b854e6544
#
_entry.id   1e8e0fecd3b7108b7856474b854e6544
#
_cell.length_a   1.000
_cell.length_b   1.000
_cell.length_c   1.000
_cell.angle_alpha   90.00
_cell.angle_beta   90.00
_cell.angle_gamma   90.00
#
_symmetry.space_group_name_H-M   'P 1'
#
loop_
_entity.id
_entity.type
_entity.pdbx_description
1 polymer ?
#
loop_
_entity_poly.entity_id
_entity_poly.type
_entity_poly.pdbx_seq_one_letter_code
_entity_poly.pdbx_strand_id
1 'polypeptide(L)' 'MERILGQKGNYRLYNDGCTTAPYIITIERKKVFKGGFIAWDRVPNTPIYTNYRDAINALCEITDK' A
#
# COMPACT_ATOMS: atom_id res chain seq x y z
N MET A 1 -2.98 -2.64 -16.47
CA MET A 1 -1.82 -2.44 -15.59
C MET A 1 -2.30 -2.28 -14.16
N GLU A 2 -1.86 -3.12 -13.28
CA GLU A 2 -2.32 -3.05 -11.90
C GLU A 2 -1.43 -2.13 -11.08
N ARG A 3 -2.07 -1.20 -10.39
CA ARG A 3 -1.38 -0.32 -9.45
C ARG A 3 -1.39 -0.89 -8.03
N ILE A 4 -2.29 -1.82 -7.76
CA ILE A 4 -2.38 -2.47 -6.46
C ILE A 4 -1.60 -3.77 -6.53
N LEU A 5 -0.51 -3.84 -5.78
CA LEU A 5 0.41 -4.98 -5.83
C LEU A 5 0.13 -6.02 -4.76
N GLY A 6 -0.65 -5.67 -3.76
CA GLY A 6 -1.01 -6.60 -2.70
C GLY A 6 -1.92 -5.94 -1.71
N GLN A 7 -2.60 -6.75 -0.90
CA GLN A 7 -3.51 -6.27 0.12
C GLN A 7 -3.50 -7.23 1.30
N LYS A 8 -3.54 -6.67 2.50
CA LYS A 8 -3.65 -7.44 3.73
C LYS A 8 -4.58 -6.69 4.67
N GLY A 9 -5.80 -7.22 4.86
CA GLY A 9 -6.79 -6.54 5.69
C GLY A 9 -7.10 -5.14 5.17
N ASN A 10 -6.87 -4.14 6.01
CA ASN A 10 -7.13 -2.75 5.67
C ASN A 10 -5.92 -2.03 5.08
N TYR A 11 -4.90 -2.76 4.70
CA TYR A 11 -3.67 -2.20 4.11
C TYR A 11 -3.45 -2.74 2.73
N ARG A 12 -2.86 -1.92 1.87
CA ARG A 12 -2.51 -2.35 0.52
C ARG A 12 -1.21 -1.71 0.07
N LEU A 13 -0.60 -2.33 -0.94
CA LEU A 13 0.56 -1.77 -1.62
C LEU A 13 0.10 -1.10 -2.91
N TYR A 14 0.42 0.17 -3.03
CA TYR A 14 0.07 0.95 -4.20
C TYR A 14 1.32 1.34 -4.96
N ASN A 15 1.37 1.02 -6.26
CA ASN A 15 2.47 1.40 -7.13
C ASN A 15 2.12 2.69 -7.87
N ASP A 16 2.77 3.77 -7.48
CA ASP A 16 2.57 5.09 -8.10
C ASP A 16 3.60 5.35 -9.20
N GLY A 17 4.43 4.39 -9.50
CA GLY A 17 5.48 4.53 -10.49
C GLY A 17 5.19 3.78 -11.78
N CYS A 18 6.26 3.56 -12.53
CA CYS A 18 6.18 2.80 -13.78
C CYS A 18 6.00 1.32 -13.50
N THR A 19 5.58 0.57 -14.51
CA THR A 19 5.44 -0.88 -14.41
C THR A 19 6.76 -1.63 -14.44
N THR A 20 7.83 -0.93 -14.79
CA THR A 20 9.18 -1.49 -14.76
C THR A 20 9.95 -0.90 -13.59
N ALA A 21 10.89 -1.64 -13.05
CA ALA A 21 11.73 -1.17 -11.96
C ALA A 21 12.53 0.07 -12.36
N PRO A 22 12.79 1.02 -11.44
CA PRO A 22 12.39 0.95 -10.05
C PRO A 22 10.92 1.31 -9.85
N TYR A 23 10.29 0.62 -8.92
CA TYR A 23 8.92 0.93 -8.54
C TYR A 23 8.88 2.06 -7.51
N ILE A 24 7.72 2.70 -7.42
CA ILE A 24 7.42 3.63 -6.33
C ILE A 24 6.22 3.05 -5.58
N ILE A 25 6.50 2.26 -4.57
CA ILE A 25 5.48 1.50 -3.85
C ILE A 25 5.27 2.12 -2.49
N THR A 26 4.02 2.44 -2.17
CA THR A 26 3.64 2.98 -0.87
C THR A 26 2.64 2.06 -0.21
N ILE A 27 2.62 2.09 1.13
CA ILE A 27 1.63 1.35 1.90
C ILE A 27 0.48 2.31 2.20
N GLU A 28 -0.72 1.89 1.86
CA GLU A 28 -1.93 2.67 2.10
C GLU A 28 -2.85 1.95 3.07
N ARG A 29 -3.57 2.74 3.84
CA ARG A 29 -4.56 2.24 4.78
C ARG A 29 -5.95 2.62 4.31
N LYS A 30 -6.87 1.68 4.38
CA LYS A 30 -8.27 1.90 4.06
C LYS A 30 -8.93 2.74 5.14
N LYS A 31 -9.66 3.76 4.72
CA LYS A 31 -10.51 4.57 5.59
C LYS A 31 -11.94 4.48 5.11
N VAL A 32 -12.85 4.20 6.02
CA VAL A 32 -14.28 4.18 5.73
C VAL A 32 -14.89 5.40 6.39
N PHE A 33 -15.50 6.24 5.58
CA PHE A 33 -16.16 7.44 6.06
C PHE A 33 -17.64 7.20 6.29
N LYS A 34 -18.24 8.08 7.06
CA LYS A 34 -19.67 8.07 7.29
C LYS A 34 -20.40 8.16 5.94
N GLY A 35 -21.37 7.28 5.73
CA GLY A 35 -22.08 7.21 4.45
C GLY A 35 -21.55 6.13 3.52
N GLY A 36 -20.53 5.37 3.94
CA GLY A 36 -20.01 4.24 3.18
C GLY A 36 -18.91 4.59 2.19
N PHE A 37 -18.41 5.81 2.20
CA PHE A 37 -17.30 6.17 1.32
C PHE A 37 -16.00 5.52 1.79
N ILE A 38 -15.25 5.01 0.84
CA ILE A 38 -13.96 4.37 1.10
C ILE A 38 -12.87 5.22 0.46
N ALA A 39 -11.82 5.49 1.21
CA ALA A 39 -10.62 6.15 0.72
C ALA A 39 -9.40 5.39 1.19
N TRP A 40 -8.30 5.57 0.48
CA TRP A 40 -7.03 4.96 0.84
C TRP A 40 -6.01 6.07 1.03
N ASP A 41 -5.41 6.12 2.21
CA ASP A 41 -4.39 7.10 2.54
C ASP A 41 -3.07 6.41 2.84
N ARG A 42 -1.99 7.07 2.45
CA ARG A 42 -0.66 6.58 2.78
C ARG A 42 -0.48 6.51 4.30
N VAL A 43 0.05 5.40 4.76
CA VAL A 43 0.36 5.23 6.19
C VAL A 43 1.55 6.14 6.53
N PRO A 44 1.42 7.02 7.53
CA PRO A 44 2.51 7.91 7.90
C PRO A 44 3.70 7.13 8.44
N ASN A 45 4.88 7.69 8.26
CA ASN A 45 6.15 7.11 8.73
C ASN A 45 6.55 5.81 8.05
N THR A 46 5.96 5.51 6.90
CA THR A 46 6.40 4.38 6.08
C THR A 46 7.25 4.87 4.93
N PRO A 47 8.32 4.16 4.58
CA PRO A 47 9.16 4.55 3.45
C PRO A 47 8.50 4.22 2.12
N ILE A 48 9.08 4.77 1.07
CA ILE A 48 8.75 4.35 -0.29
C ILE A 48 9.62 3.16 -0.62
N TYR A 49 9.00 2.09 -1.09
CA TYR A 49 9.71 0.87 -1.46
C TYR A 49 9.97 0.87 -2.96
N THR A 50 11.16 0.47 -3.36
CA THR A 50 11.55 0.45 -4.76
C THR A 50 11.55 -0.96 -5.34
N ASN A 51 11.34 -1.97 -4.50
CA ASN A 51 11.18 -3.32 -4.99
C ASN A 51 10.00 -4.00 -4.30
N TYR A 52 9.42 -4.94 -5.02
CA TYR A 52 8.20 -5.61 -4.58
C TYR A 52 8.42 -6.44 -3.32
N ARG A 53 9.57 -7.12 -3.24
CA ARG A 53 9.84 -8.02 -2.13
C ARG A 53 9.89 -7.30 -0.79
N ASP A 54 10.59 -6.16 -0.75
CA ASP A 54 10.65 -5.36 0.48
C ASP A 54 9.28 -4.83 0.86
N ALA A 55 8.50 -4.41 -0.13
CA ALA A 55 7.16 -3.91 0.11
C ALA A 55 6.25 -5.00 0.67
N ILE A 56 6.29 -6.19 0.11
CA ILE A 56 5.50 -7.32 0.59
C ILE A 56 5.90 -7.71 2.01
N ASN A 57 7.20 -7.75 2.29
CA ASN A 57 7.66 -8.07 3.65
C ASN A 57 7.14 -7.04 4.66
N ALA A 58 7.18 -5.77 4.31
CA ALA A 58 6.66 -4.72 5.17
C ALA A 58 5.15 -4.86 5.39
N LEU A 59 4.42 -5.17 4.33
CA LEU A 59 2.97 -5.38 4.43
C LEU A 59 2.64 -6.56 5.34
N CYS A 60 3.39 -7.65 5.24
CA CYS A 60 3.18 -8.82 6.09
C CYS A 60 3.46 -8.55 7.56
N GLU A 61 4.33 -7.59 7.86
CA GLU A 61 4.65 -7.24 9.24
C GLU A 61 3.63 -6.29 9.87
N ILE A 62 2.80 -5.67 9.06
CA ILE A 62 1.78 -4.77 9.58
C ILE A 62 0.69 -5.57 10.25
N THR A 63 0.38 -5.18 11.48
CA THR A 63 -0.74 -5.76 12.21
C THR A 63 -1.81 -4.69 12.39
N ASP A 64 -3.03 -5.04 12.03
CA ASP A 64 -4.17 -4.16 12.20
C ASP A 64 -4.76 -4.44 13.60
N LYS A 65 -4.57 -3.51 14.49
CA LYS A 65 -5.09 -3.63 15.85
C LYS A 65 -6.36 -2.83 16.03
#